data_574056e8268e5e3603f0179deda37706
#
_entry.id   574056e8268e5e3603f0179deda37706
#
_cell.length_a   1.000
_cell.length_b   1.000
_cell.length_c   1.000
_cell.angle_alpha   90.00
_cell.angle_beta   90.00
_cell.angle_gamma   90.00
#
_symmetry.space_group_name_H-M   'P 1'
#
loop_
_entity.id
_entity.type
_entity.pdbx_description
1 polymer ?
#
loop_
_entity_poly.entity_id
_entity_poly.type
_entity_poly.pdbx_seq_one_letter_code
_entity_poly.pdbx_strand_id
1 'polypeptide(L)'
;MNRSTLALLVGLIVLVLTGCQPAADTNRNLAAASATPAKETFDPTAIEAEVIRIEREWYNATKTHSAEAAKGFLADNAVIVYPDGTAATKADEIRAIESGAMTADTYEMLESKVTVINADSAFITGRSTIKNGKYAVPGQKKPIDISGEYRFLDVYARRDGKWQVVASQAVKIDPAVVAAAAASPAASASPSAKTSPTP
;
A
#
# COMPACT_ATOMS: atom_id res chain seq x y z
N MET A 1 21.05 -52.50 -5.91
CA MET A 1 20.64 -53.86 -5.43
C MET A 1 19.65 -53.68 -4.29
N ASN A 2 18.55 -54.32 -4.41
CA ASN A 2 17.37 -54.65 -3.59
C ASN A 2 16.22 -53.63 -3.74
N ARG A 3 15.24 -53.92 -4.57
CA ARG A 3 14.15 -54.91 -4.59
C ARG A 3 13.13 -54.71 -3.46
N SER A 4 11.98 -54.19 -3.85
CA SER A 4 10.63 -54.81 -3.80
C SER A 4 9.99 -54.88 -2.42
N THR A 5 8.81 -54.28 -2.25
CA THR A 5 7.60 -55.11 -2.10
C THR A 5 6.32 -54.26 -2.36
N LEU A 6 5.59 -54.76 -3.30
CA LEU A 6 4.21 -54.49 -3.70
C LEU A 6 3.28 -55.22 -2.72
N ALA A 7 2.34 -54.52 -2.13
CA ALA A 7 1.23 -55.19 -1.44
C ALA A 7 -0.10 -54.62 -1.95
N LEU A 8 -0.73 -55.45 -2.75
CA LEU A 8 -2.09 -55.39 -3.26
C LEU A 8 -3.05 -55.84 -2.12
N LEU A 9 -4.09 -55.09 -1.83
CA LEU A 9 -5.24 -55.59 -1.09
C LEU A 9 -6.53 -55.13 -1.78
N VAL A 10 -7.14 -56.17 -2.35
CA VAL A 10 -8.45 -56.22 -2.99
C VAL A 10 -9.55 -56.35 -1.94
N GLY A 11 -10.67 -55.68 -2.18
CA GLY A 11 -11.97 -56.24 -1.73
C GLY A 11 -12.73 -55.37 -0.76
N LEU A 12 -13.80 -54.81 -1.09
CA LEU A 12 -15.16 -55.29 -0.82
C LEU A 12 -16.19 -54.24 -1.30
N ILE A 13 -16.86 -54.56 -2.38
CA ILE A 13 -18.07 -53.86 -2.83
C ILE A 13 -19.21 -54.35 -1.93
N VAL A 14 -19.86 -53.46 -1.20
CA VAL A 14 -21.18 -53.70 -0.62
C VAL A 14 -22.18 -52.78 -1.32
N LEU A 15 -22.96 -53.42 -2.19
CA LEU A 15 -24.14 -52.86 -2.81
C LEU A 15 -25.28 -52.94 -1.80
N VAL A 16 -25.82 -51.81 -1.35
CA VAL A 16 -27.10 -51.79 -0.63
C VAL A 16 -28.07 -50.93 -1.44
N LEU A 17 -29.01 -51.64 -2.03
CA LEU A 17 -30.21 -51.13 -2.69
C LEU A 17 -31.27 -50.73 -1.67
N THR A 18 -32.11 -49.79 -2.11
CA THR A 18 -33.49 -49.52 -1.72
C THR A 18 -33.76 -48.54 -0.58
N GLY A 19 -34.51 -47.53 -1.00
CA GLY A 19 -35.26 -46.65 -0.14
C GLY A 19 -35.74 -45.40 -0.86
N CYS A 20 -36.71 -45.52 -1.78
CA CYS A 20 -37.53 -44.40 -2.18
C CYS A 20 -38.32 -43.88 -1.00
N GLN A 21 -38.06 -42.68 -0.52
CA GLN A 21 -38.96 -41.93 0.35
C GLN A 21 -39.53 -40.73 -0.39
N PRO A 22 -40.83 -40.47 -0.27
CA PRO A 22 -41.46 -39.32 -0.95
C PRO A 22 -41.02 -38.00 -0.36
N ALA A 23 -40.90 -37.02 -1.24
CA ALA A 23 -40.59 -35.65 -0.95
C ALA A 23 -41.56 -35.04 0.07
N ALA A 24 -41.06 -34.68 1.24
CA ALA A 24 -41.74 -33.74 2.10
C ALA A 24 -41.29 -32.32 1.71
N ASP A 25 -42.23 -31.57 1.15
CA ASP A 25 -42.09 -30.14 0.91
C ASP A 25 -41.84 -29.41 2.25
N THR A 26 -40.58 -29.16 2.54
CA THR A 26 -40.24 -28.19 3.57
C THR A 26 -39.85 -26.88 2.88
N ASN A 27 -40.85 -26.09 2.64
CA ASN A 27 -40.68 -24.68 2.29
C ASN A 27 -39.96 -23.98 3.48
N ARG A 28 -38.65 -24.17 3.58
CA ARG A 28 -37.81 -23.39 4.45
C ARG A 28 -37.63 -22.01 3.78
N ASN A 29 -38.49 -21.09 4.20
CA ASN A 29 -38.25 -19.66 4.09
C ASN A 29 -36.83 -19.38 4.62
N LEU A 30 -35.82 -19.44 3.74
CA LEU A 30 -34.54 -18.81 3.96
C LEU A 30 -34.76 -17.30 3.88
N ALA A 31 -35.31 -16.74 4.95
CA ALA A 31 -35.07 -15.34 5.25
C ALA A 31 -33.55 -15.24 5.42
N ALA A 32 -32.85 -14.95 4.31
CA ALA A 32 -31.50 -14.47 4.36
C ALA A 32 -31.57 -13.18 5.21
N ALA A 33 -31.26 -13.33 6.49
CA ALA A 33 -30.98 -12.18 7.32
C ALA A 33 -29.78 -11.48 6.64
N SER A 34 -30.10 -10.40 5.92
CA SER A 34 -29.10 -9.41 5.53
C SER A 34 -28.55 -8.83 6.83
N ALA A 35 -27.58 -9.50 7.41
CA ALA A 35 -26.78 -8.92 8.46
C ALA A 35 -26.10 -7.71 7.83
N THR A 36 -26.61 -6.53 8.11
CA THR A 36 -25.88 -5.28 7.86
C THR A 36 -24.53 -5.46 8.53
N PRO A 37 -23.40 -5.39 7.80
CA PRO A 37 -22.09 -5.56 8.40
C PRO A 37 -22.01 -4.56 9.56
N ALA A 38 -21.74 -5.06 10.76
CA ALA A 38 -21.52 -4.23 11.93
C ALA A 38 -20.41 -3.26 11.54
N LYS A 39 -20.67 -1.95 11.68
CA LYS A 39 -19.67 -0.91 11.42
C LYS A 39 -18.52 -1.17 12.40
N GLU A 40 -17.43 -1.66 11.87
CA GLU A 40 -16.22 -1.90 12.65
C GLU A 40 -15.80 -0.59 13.33
N THR A 41 -15.82 -0.56 14.66
CA THR A 41 -15.40 0.62 15.42
C THR A 41 -13.87 0.60 15.50
N PHE A 42 -13.24 1.50 14.79
CA PHE A 42 -11.79 1.77 14.88
C PHE A 42 -11.58 3.24 15.20
N ASP A 43 -10.42 3.58 15.73
CA ASP A 43 -10.01 4.96 16.01
C ASP A 43 -9.17 5.51 14.84
N PRO A 44 -9.73 6.35 13.96
CA PRO A 44 -8.99 6.92 12.84
C PRO A 44 -7.81 7.78 13.31
N THR A 45 -7.93 8.47 14.44
CA THR A 45 -6.88 9.37 14.95
C THR A 45 -5.65 8.58 15.38
N ALA A 46 -5.85 7.43 16.01
CA ALA A 46 -4.74 6.54 16.38
C ALA A 46 -4.04 5.96 15.14
N ILE A 47 -4.81 5.63 14.09
CA ILE A 47 -4.24 5.15 12.82
C ILE A 47 -3.45 6.26 12.12
N GLU A 48 -3.99 7.47 12.05
CA GLU A 48 -3.30 8.63 11.48
C GLU A 48 -1.95 8.89 12.18
N ALA A 49 -1.96 8.87 13.51
CA ALA A 49 -0.74 9.09 14.29
C ALA A 49 0.32 8.02 14.02
N GLU A 50 -0.09 6.76 13.90
CA GLU A 50 0.82 5.64 13.63
C GLU A 50 1.41 5.72 12.21
N VAL A 51 0.60 6.02 11.20
CA VAL A 51 1.06 6.22 9.82
C VAL A 51 2.08 7.36 9.75
N ILE A 52 1.80 8.51 10.37
CA ILE A 52 2.73 9.65 10.41
C ILE A 52 4.03 9.27 11.15
N ARG A 53 3.94 8.47 12.20
CA ARG A 53 5.13 7.99 12.93
C ARG A 53 6.02 7.15 12.02
N ILE A 54 5.45 6.21 11.27
CA ILE A 54 6.18 5.35 10.33
C ILE A 54 6.84 6.19 9.23
N GLU A 55 6.12 7.16 8.67
CA GLU A 55 6.69 8.08 7.68
C GLU A 55 7.93 8.79 8.21
N ARG A 56 7.84 9.38 9.39
CA ARG A 56 8.96 10.06 10.02
C ARG A 56 10.15 9.13 10.28
N GLU A 57 9.87 7.89 10.66
CA GLU A 57 10.91 6.88 10.84
C GLU A 57 11.60 6.54 9.52
N TRP A 58 10.85 6.48 8.41
CA TRP A 58 11.45 6.24 7.09
C TRP A 58 12.37 7.37 6.67
N TYR A 59 11.93 8.64 6.79
CA TYR A 59 12.79 9.80 6.55
C TYR A 59 14.04 9.77 7.42
N ASN A 60 13.90 9.43 8.71
CA ASN A 60 15.03 9.33 9.62
C ASN A 60 15.96 8.18 9.25
N ALA A 61 15.44 7.01 8.93
CA ALA A 61 16.21 5.85 8.49
C ALA A 61 17.09 6.19 7.27
N THR A 62 16.52 6.87 6.28
CA THR A 62 17.24 7.34 5.08
C THR A 62 18.35 8.33 5.43
N LYS A 63 18.07 9.31 6.29
CA LYS A 63 19.07 10.34 6.71
C LYS A 63 20.21 9.77 7.54
N THR A 64 19.92 8.77 8.37
CA THR A 64 20.91 8.18 9.28
C THR A 64 21.57 6.93 8.71
N HIS A 65 21.18 6.51 7.52
CA HIS A 65 21.61 5.25 6.87
C HIS A 65 21.37 4.03 7.74
N SER A 66 20.31 4.03 8.54
CA SER A 66 19.94 2.96 9.47
C SER A 66 18.63 2.31 9.04
N ALA A 67 18.71 1.15 8.39
CA ALA A 67 17.55 0.45 7.87
C ALA A 67 16.82 -0.44 8.90
N GLU A 68 17.22 -0.46 10.15
CA GLU A 68 16.62 -1.37 11.15
C GLU A 68 15.13 -1.12 11.33
N ALA A 69 14.71 0.14 11.42
CA ALA A 69 13.29 0.49 11.47
C ALA A 69 12.56 0.09 10.17
N ALA A 70 13.19 0.32 9.01
CA ALA A 70 12.61 -0.01 7.70
C ALA A 70 12.32 -1.50 7.53
N LYS A 71 13.12 -2.37 8.10
CA LYS A 71 12.88 -3.82 8.13
C LYS A 71 11.54 -4.17 8.81
N GLY A 72 11.12 -3.39 9.80
CA GLY A 72 9.87 -3.59 10.53
C GLY A 72 8.64 -3.06 9.83
N PHE A 73 8.72 -1.86 9.25
CA PHE A 73 7.56 -1.20 8.66
C PHE A 73 7.38 -1.41 7.14
N LEU A 74 8.39 -1.88 6.40
CA LEU A 74 8.19 -2.28 5.00
C LEU A 74 7.63 -3.70 4.94
N ALA A 75 6.51 -3.89 4.23
CA ALA A 75 5.97 -5.21 3.96
C ALA A 75 6.91 -6.03 3.06
N ASP A 76 6.97 -7.35 3.22
CA ASP A 76 7.88 -8.19 2.42
C ASP A 76 7.60 -8.13 0.92
N ASN A 77 6.34 -7.85 0.55
CA ASN A 77 5.91 -7.65 -0.82
C ASN A 77 5.70 -6.17 -1.18
N ALA A 78 6.32 -5.24 -0.45
CA ALA A 78 6.22 -3.82 -0.76
C ALA A 78 6.77 -3.52 -2.16
N VAL A 79 6.08 -2.59 -2.85
CA VAL A 79 6.52 -2.05 -4.13
C VAL A 79 6.77 -0.56 -3.96
N ILE A 80 7.99 -0.13 -4.27
CA ILE A 80 8.40 1.26 -4.15
C ILE A 80 8.75 1.76 -5.55
N VAL A 81 8.07 2.82 -6.01
CA VAL A 81 8.33 3.43 -7.31
C VAL A 81 9.03 4.76 -7.11
N TYR A 82 10.29 4.81 -7.54
CA TYR A 82 11.10 6.01 -7.47
C TYR A 82 10.69 7.05 -8.52
N PRO A 83 11.09 8.32 -8.36
CA PRO A 83 10.70 9.40 -9.27
C PRO A 83 11.15 9.23 -10.73
N ASP A 84 12.13 8.38 -11.00
CA ASP A 84 12.58 8.00 -12.33
C ASP A 84 11.76 6.87 -12.98
N GLY A 85 10.75 6.34 -12.25
CA GLY A 85 9.89 5.25 -12.68
C GLY A 85 10.44 3.85 -12.40
N THR A 86 11.64 3.73 -11.83
CA THR A 86 12.14 2.40 -11.42
C THR A 86 11.38 1.86 -10.23
N ALA A 87 11.07 0.57 -10.27
CA ALA A 87 10.43 -0.12 -9.17
C ALA A 87 11.47 -0.86 -8.32
N ALA A 88 11.32 -0.78 -7.01
CA ALA A 88 12.17 -1.40 -6.01
C ALA A 88 11.35 -2.28 -5.07
N THR A 89 11.99 -3.32 -4.54
CA THR A 89 11.46 -4.18 -3.48
C THR A 89 11.90 -3.66 -2.11
N LYS A 90 11.32 -4.22 -1.04
CA LYS A 90 11.81 -4.02 0.34
C LYS A 90 13.32 -4.24 0.45
N ALA A 91 13.84 -5.30 -0.15
CA ALA A 91 15.27 -5.62 -0.09
C ALA A 91 16.13 -4.59 -0.81
N ASP A 92 15.63 -4.01 -1.91
CA ASP A 92 16.32 -2.94 -2.63
C ASP A 92 16.36 -1.65 -1.81
N GLU A 93 15.24 -1.28 -1.19
CA GLU A 93 15.14 -0.08 -0.34
C GLU A 93 16.05 -0.19 0.89
N ILE A 94 16.04 -1.33 1.57
CA ILE A 94 16.93 -1.59 2.71
C ILE A 94 18.39 -1.42 2.29
N ARG A 95 18.80 -2.00 1.15
CA ARG A 95 20.17 -1.84 0.64
C ARG A 95 20.50 -0.39 0.31
N ALA A 96 19.56 0.34 -0.29
CA ALA A 96 19.74 1.76 -0.61
C ALA A 96 19.96 2.59 0.65
N ILE A 97 19.18 2.36 1.70
CA ILE A 97 19.34 3.02 3.00
C ILE A 97 20.70 2.67 3.63
N GLU A 98 21.01 1.38 3.78
CA GLU A 98 22.24 0.90 4.45
C GLU A 98 23.52 1.33 3.72
N SER A 99 23.47 1.41 2.39
CA SER A 99 24.63 1.87 1.59
C SER A 99 24.82 3.38 1.59
N GLY A 100 23.84 4.16 2.12
CA GLY A 100 23.85 5.59 2.01
C GLY A 100 23.74 6.05 0.55
N ALA A 101 22.99 5.31 -0.28
CA ALA A 101 22.84 5.64 -1.70
C ALA A 101 22.26 7.05 -1.91
N MET A 102 21.42 7.51 -1.00
CA MET A 102 20.91 8.87 -0.95
C MET A 102 21.71 9.69 0.08
N THR A 103 22.19 10.85 -0.35
CA THR A 103 22.74 11.90 0.53
C THR A 103 22.05 13.23 0.24
N ALA A 104 21.81 14.04 1.27
CA ALA A 104 21.20 15.36 1.12
C ALA A 104 21.50 16.22 2.35
N ASP A 105 21.56 17.55 2.15
CA ASP A 105 21.61 18.50 3.28
C ASP A 105 20.25 18.59 3.98
N THR A 106 19.19 18.49 3.19
CA THR A 106 17.81 18.48 3.68
C THR A 106 17.03 17.36 3.00
N TYR A 107 16.33 16.57 3.79
CA TYR A 107 15.27 15.64 3.33
C TYR A 107 14.14 15.69 4.35
N GLU A 108 13.05 16.36 4.00
CA GLU A 108 11.98 16.69 4.93
C GLU A 108 10.61 16.59 4.29
N MET A 109 9.66 16.13 5.09
CA MET A 109 8.24 16.19 4.76
C MET A 109 7.72 17.59 5.07
N LEU A 110 7.15 18.27 4.07
CA LEU A 110 6.61 19.64 4.18
C LEU A 110 5.16 19.64 4.62
N GLU A 111 4.36 18.77 4.02
CA GLU A 111 2.95 18.62 4.31
C GLU A 111 2.55 17.16 4.12
N SER A 112 1.55 16.71 4.88
CA SER A 112 0.99 15.37 4.72
C SER A 112 -0.47 15.32 5.13
N LYS A 113 -1.20 14.40 4.51
CA LYS A 113 -2.60 14.08 4.85
C LYS A 113 -2.78 12.57 4.82
N VAL A 114 -3.16 12.01 5.95
CA VAL A 114 -3.56 10.61 6.04
C VAL A 114 -5.04 10.49 5.72
N THR A 115 -5.40 9.46 4.99
CA THR A 115 -6.78 9.04 4.75
C THR A 115 -6.92 7.61 5.24
N VAL A 116 -7.69 7.43 6.30
CA VAL A 116 -7.99 6.11 6.86
C VAL A 116 -9.18 5.53 6.08
N ILE A 117 -8.99 4.34 5.50
CA ILE A 117 -10.04 3.65 4.71
C ILE A 117 -10.87 2.77 5.64
N ASN A 118 -10.21 1.97 6.48
CA ASN A 118 -10.82 1.08 7.47
C ASN A 118 -9.81 0.76 8.58
N ALA A 119 -10.14 -0.20 9.45
CA ALA A 119 -9.27 -0.62 10.55
C ALA A 119 -7.89 -1.12 10.14
N ASP A 120 -7.74 -1.60 8.90
CA ASP A 120 -6.53 -2.30 8.42
C ASP A 120 -5.93 -1.67 7.16
N SER A 121 -6.46 -0.55 6.68
CA SER A 121 -5.92 0.14 5.50
C SER A 121 -6.03 1.65 5.59
N ALA A 122 -4.96 2.31 5.17
CA ALA A 122 -4.83 3.76 5.09
C ALA A 122 -3.86 4.13 3.97
N PHE A 123 -3.89 5.38 3.54
CA PHE A 123 -2.84 5.95 2.72
C PHE A 123 -2.49 7.36 3.20
N ILE A 124 -1.28 7.77 2.90
CA ILE A 124 -0.82 9.13 3.13
C ILE A 124 -0.42 9.76 1.79
N THR A 125 -0.75 11.02 1.64
CA THR A 125 -0.25 11.85 0.55
C THR A 125 0.45 13.05 1.14
N GLY A 126 1.47 13.55 0.45
CA GLY A 126 2.17 14.71 0.95
C GLY A 126 3.13 15.34 -0.05
N ARG A 127 3.87 16.32 0.45
CA ARG A 127 5.01 16.91 -0.24
C ARG A 127 6.26 16.77 0.61
N SER A 128 7.38 16.58 -0.07
CA SER A 128 8.71 16.59 0.55
C SER A 128 9.67 17.48 -0.23
N THR A 129 10.76 17.86 0.43
CA THR A 129 11.86 18.62 -0.20
C THR A 129 13.18 17.93 0.03
N ILE A 130 14.02 17.94 -1.00
CA ILE A 130 15.40 17.48 -0.97
C ILE A 130 16.28 18.65 -1.41
N LYS A 131 17.26 19.04 -0.57
CA LYS A 131 18.26 20.08 -0.91
C LYS A 131 19.64 19.46 -0.99
N ASN A 132 20.38 19.81 -2.05
CA ASN A 132 21.72 19.28 -2.34
C ASN A 132 21.73 17.74 -2.34
N GLY A 133 20.63 17.16 -2.85
CA GLY A 133 20.41 15.72 -2.87
C GLY A 133 21.20 15.04 -3.98
N LYS A 134 21.84 13.90 -3.65
CA LYS A 134 22.52 13.02 -4.58
C LYS A 134 22.04 11.59 -4.36
N TYR A 135 21.91 10.87 -5.44
CA TYR A 135 21.58 9.45 -5.40
C TYR A 135 22.57 8.64 -6.21
N ALA A 136 23.23 7.70 -5.55
CA ALA A 136 24.18 6.76 -6.17
C ALA A 136 23.40 5.61 -6.84
N VAL A 137 23.13 5.77 -8.14
CA VAL A 137 22.42 4.74 -8.91
C VAL A 137 23.33 3.51 -9.08
N PRO A 138 22.86 2.30 -8.75
CA PRO A 138 23.64 1.08 -8.96
C PRO A 138 24.14 0.94 -10.40
N GLY A 139 25.45 0.67 -10.55
CA GLY A 139 26.10 0.53 -11.86
C GLY A 139 26.49 1.83 -12.56
N GLN A 140 26.11 3.00 -12.05
CA GLN A 140 26.55 4.29 -12.57
C GLN A 140 27.79 4.82 -11.84
N LYS A 141 28.71 5.47 -12.60
CA LYS A 141 29.94 6.03 -12.03
C LYS A 141 29.74 7.32 -11.25
N LYS A 142 28.66 8.05 -11.54
CA LYS A 142 28.39 9.37 -10.92
C LYS A 142 26.99 9.36 -10.34
N PRO A 143 26.81 9.91 -9.12
CA PRO A 143 25.50 10.14 -8.57
C PRO A 143 24.68 11.13 -9.44
N ILE A 144 23.37 10.93 -9.46
CA ILE A 144 22.43 11.87 -10.07
C ILE A 144 21.99 12.91 -9.04
N ASP A 145 21.61 14.09 -9.52
CA ASP A 145 21.02 15.14 -8.68
C ASP A 145 19.53 14.88 -8.50
N ILE A 146 19.13 14.71 -7.24
CA ILE A 146 17.76 14.49 -6.84
C ILE A 146 17.19 15.69 -6.07
N SER A 147 17.85 16.85 -6.08
CA SER A 147 17.33 18.05 -5.41
C SER A 147 15.99 18.48 -6.02
N GLY A 148 15.07 18.93 -5.19
CA GLY A 148 13.77 19.43 -5.62
C GLY A 148 12.65 19.12 -4.63
N GLU A 149 11.41 19.44 -5.05
CA GLU A 149 10.21 19.07 -4.33
C GLU A 149 9.55 17.85 -4.99
N TYR A 150 8.88 17.06 -4.17
CA TYR A 150 8.24 15.83 -4.59
C TYR A 150 6.83 15.76 -4.02
N ARG A 151 5.92 15.15 -4.77
CA ARG A 151 4.67 14.62 -4.26
C ARG A 151 4.83 13.13 -4.04
N PHE A 152 4.28 12.63 -2.93
CA PHE A 152 4.29 11.20 -2.65
C PHE A 152 2.91 10.69 -2.28
N LEU A 153 2.72 9.40 -2.48
CA LEU A 153 1.58 8.61 -2.02
C LEU A 153 2.10 7.27 -1.52
N ASP A 154 1.84 6.98 -0.25
CA ASP A 154 2.22 5.73 0.38
C ASP A 154 0.99 5.03 0.94
N VAL A 155 0.89 3.73 0.66
CA VAL A 155 -0.23 2.89 1.04
C VAL A 155 0.17 1.97 2.17
N TYR A 156 -0.66 1.92 3.18
CA TYR A 156 -0.46 1.16 4.39
C TYR A 156 -1.50 0.06 4.54
N ALA A 157 -1.04 -1.10 4.99
CA ALA A 157 -1.91 -2.19 5.43
C ALA A 157 -1.48 -2.66 6.82
N ARG A 158 -2.46 -2.99 7.64
CA ARG A 158 -2.23 -3.63 8.93
C ARG A 158 -2.24 -5.13 8.74
N ARG A 159 -1.11 -5.78 9.09
CA ARG A 159 -0.93 -7.23 8.98
C ARG A 159 -0.35 -7.75 10.29
N ASP A 160 -0.95 -8.78 10.83
CA ASP A 160 -0.53 -9.36 12.11
C ASP A 160 -0.40 -8.31 13.24
N GLY A 161 -1.35 -7.35 13.25
CA GLY A 161 -1.40 -6.26 14.22
C GLY A 161 -0.40 -5.13 13.98
N LYS A 162 0.41 -5.17 12.91
CA LYS A 162 1.43 -4.16 12.57
C LYS A 162 1.05 -3.39 11.31
N TRP A 163 1.18 -2.08 11.35
CA TRP A 163 1.05 -1.24 10.16
C TRP A 163 2.33 -1.32 9.32
N GLN A 164 2.17 -1.58 8.03
CA GLN A 164 3.28 -1.72 7.09
C GLN A 164 2.97 -0.98 5.79
N VAL A 165 4.01 -0.36 5.22
CA VAL A 165 3.97 0.18 3.86
C VAL A 165 3.90 -0.99 2.87
N VAL A 166 2.89 -0.98 2.01
CA VAL A 166 2.70 -1.99 0.96
C VAL A 166 2.98 -1.45 -0.43
N ALA A 167 2.83 -0.14 -0.61
CA ALA A 167 3.21 0.55 -1.85
C ALA A 167 3.64 1.98 -1.54
N SER A 168 4.60 2.48 -2.31
CA SER A 168 5.09 3.85 -2.25
C SER A 168 5.37 4.36 -3.64
N GLN A 169 5.03 5.62 -3.88
CA GLN A 169 5.39 6.32 -5.10
C GLN A 169 5.70 7.78 -4.82
N ALA A 170 6.80 8.28 -5.38
CA ALA A 170 7.12 9.69 -5.38
C ALA A 170 7.28 10.21 -6.82
N VAL A 171 6.85 11.45 -7.04
CA VAL A 171 6.99 12.15 -8.32
C VAL A 171 7.62 13.51 -8.08
N LYS A 172 8.65 13.83 -8.84
CA LYS A 172 9.28 15.16 -8.77
C LYS A 172 8.32 16.23 -9.30
N ILE A 173 8.15 17.30 -8.55
CA ILE A 173 7.32 18.45 -8.97
C ILE A 173 8.14 19.28 -9.94
N ASP A 174 7.59 19.50 -11.14
CA ASP A 174 8.12 20.48 -12.09
C ASP A 174 7.46 21.84 -11.83
N PRO A 175 8.20 22.84 -11.36
CA PRO A 175 7.64 24.16 -11.06
C PRO A 175 7.04 24.84 -12.29
N ALA A 176 7.55 24.58 -13.50
CA ALA A 176 7.03 25.16 -14.73
C ALA A 176 5.65 24.59 -15.06
N VAL A 177 5.42 23.28 -14.84
CA VAL A 177 4.12 22.63 -15.04
C VAL A 177 3.10 23.14 -14.02
N VAL A 178 3.51 23.30 -12.76
CA VAL A 178 2.63 23.84 -11.70
C VAL A 178 2.23 25.28 -12.00
N ALA A 179 3.17 26.13 -12.43
CA ALA A 179 2.89 27.51 -12.82
C ALA A 179 1.96 27.60 -14.03
N ALA A 180 2.15 26.75 -15.05
CA ALA A 180 1.29 26.68 -16.22
C ALA A 180 -0.14 26.24 -15.86
N ALA A 181 -0.28 25.24 -14.98
CA ALA A 181 -1.59 24.78 -14.51
C ALA A 181 -2.34 25.85 -13.71
N ALA A 182 -1.63 26.63 -12.87
CA ALA A 182 -2.22 27.74 -12.11
C ALA A 182 -2.64 28.92 -13.00
N ALA A 183 -1.97 29.13 -14.13
CA ALA A 183 -2.29 30.17 -15.10
C ALA A 183 -3.44 29.80 -16.07
N SER A 184 -3.87 28.54 -16.10
CA SER A 184 -4.95 28.07 -16.97
C SER A 184 -6.32 28.38 -16.38
N PRO A 185 -7.21 29.12 -17.09
CA PRO A 185 -8.52 29.56 -16.56
C PRO A 185 -9.59 28.46 -16.43
N ALA A 186 -9.25 27.19 -16.68
CA ALA A 186 -10.23 26.09 -16.81
C ALA A 186 -10.66 25.39 -15.50
N ALA A 187 -10.18 25.83 -14.33
CA ALA A 187 -10.46 25.13 -13.08
C ALA A 187 -11.71 25.65 -12.30
N SER A 188 -12.48 26.62 -12.83
CA SER A 188 -13.58 27.28 -12.11
C SER A 188 -15.01 26.90 -12.53
N ALA A 189 -15.23 25.87 -13.31
CA ALA A 189 -16.57 25.45 -13.71
C ALA A 189 -17.00 24.17 -12.99
N SER A 190 -17.44 24.29 -11.73
CA SER A 190 -18.38 23.29 -11.16
C SER A 190 -19.72 23.46 -11.88
N PRO A 191 -20.27 22.42 -12.49
CA PRO A 191 -21.61 22.51 -13.06
C PRO A 191 -22.64 22.64 -11.92
N SER A 192 -23.28 23.78 -11.83
CA SER A 192 -24.48 23.96 -11.00
C SER A 192 -25.53 22.93 -11.40
N ALA A 193 -25.88 22.08 -10.46
CA ALA A 193 -26.98 21.14 -10.60
C ALA A 193 -28.27 21.94 -10.93
N LYS A 194 -28.80 21.78 -12.15
CA LYS A 194 -30.12 22.24 -12.51
C LYS A 194 -31.14 21.43 -11.74
N THR A 195 -31.81 22.05 -10.79
CA THR A 195 -33.05 21.53 -10.19
C THR A 195 -34.11 21.49 -11.28
N SER A 196 -34.57 20.30 -11.66
CA SER A 196 -35.74 20.09 -12.47
C SER A 196 -37.00 20.38 -11.63
N PRO A 197 -38.00 21.12 -12.12
CA PRO A 197 -39.28 21.25 -11.43
C PRO A 197 -40.07 19.94 -11.62
N THR A 198 -40.58 19.42 -10.51
CA THR A 198 -41.54 18.32 -10.48
C THR A 198 -42.93 18.85 -10.86
N PRO A 199 -43.73 18.10 -11.66
CA PRO A 199 -45.12 18.44 -11.99
C PRO A 199 -46.09 18.24 -10.83
#